data_ab07f3e10a514c046a58995493d9f81d
#
_entry.id   ab07f3e10a514c046a58995493d9f81d
#
_cell.length_a   1.000
_cell.length_b   1.000
_cell.length_c   1.000
_cell.angle_alpha   90.00
_cell.angle_beta   90.00
_cell.angle_gamma   90.00
#
_symmetry.space_group_name_H-M   'P 1'
#
loop_
_entity.id
_entity.type
_entity.pdbx_description
1 polymer ?
#
loop_
_entity_poly.entity_id
_entity_poly.type
_entity_poly.pdbx_seq_one_letter_code
_entity_poly.pdbx_strand_id
1 'polypeptide(L)'
;MRLKSKSAASLVLALATQTHAADVVVNEWNAVNDVKWLNSADTPACTGPGGITCGTDADTFFGRVMGNGGDWLELVVVNDHVDMRGWKIQWVAGAGVASADAPPIGNGTDIWWGDGSSAQGEITLSQSPIWSDVRAGTIITVIQATTAQGGLDSDTSFDPCAGDWSINANLFDTTLVSASSNIAAELALGDPLHISEDNWWCRIVRQNGDVVIDLVGEGQPSWSGTGVNSREVGKLEADPSPSTTIFANYQDANNSSFGTPNGWKSDAAANFGCKTYQNMEPLRAPVRADTCAPCNSIALNEYNGVSSLNYLGGGTATADVNVPPGVASDSQFGRVLGNGGNWIEFVVIEEHLDMRGWKLAWSEETSSGVITLSNASFWGDLHTGMIVTLIERPTALGGLDTDLSYNSATGDRWVNVNSRDISLVSQTTSTKAGHVSGDFTTSNDNWSIEIRDQSNIVRMARQGEGSPSYNGGKINAEDVCRLRQDLTTNVDASSMFDDSGDSSTFGRANTWKLCPSNAVVTQSFAVLLASGCDAPVSNPSDLNGDGRVNGADLGILLGGWNSAGPTDLNRDGTTNGADLGILLGSWN
;
A
#
# COMPACT_ATOMS: atom_id res chain seq x y z
N MET A 1 68.86 -37.23 -27.65
CA MET A 1 67.48 -37.03 -28.13
C MET A 1 66.68 -36.45 -26.98
N ARG A 2 66.47 -35.13 -26.93
CA ARG A 2 65.79 -34.42 -25.85
C ARG A 2 64.38 -34.10 -26.33
N LEU A 3 63.35 -34.73 -25.74
CA LEU A 3 61.94 -34.33 -25.93
C LEU A 3 61.67 -33.01 -25.17
N LYS A 4 61.19 -32.01 -25.89
CA LYS A 4 60.64 -30.80 -25.33
C LYS A 4 59.16 -31.04 -25.01
N SER A 5 58.78 -30.97 -23.73
CA SER A 5 57.38 -30.95 -23.31
C SER A 5 56.82 -29.53 -23.62
N LYS A 6 55.76 -29.49 -24.39
CA LYS A 6 54.96 -28.28 -24.58
C LYS A 6 53.91 -28.22 -23.45
N SER A 7 54.06 -27.26 -22.55
CA SER A 7 52.97 -26.91 -21.62
C SER A 7 51.84 -26.25 -22.40
N ALA A 8 50.69 -26.87 -22.39
CA ALA A 8 49.44 -26.24 -22.81
C ALA A 8 48.92 -25.42 -21.63
N ALA A 9 48.94 -24.10 -21.76
CA ALA A 9 48.25 -23.23 -20.84
C ALA A 9 46.74 -23.25 -21.17
N SER A 10 45.93 -23.86 -20.31
CA SER A 10 44.48 -23.74 -20.37
C SER A 10 44.11 -22.32 -19.96
N LEU A 11 43.64 -21.55 -20.90
CA LEU A 11 43.00 -20.26 -20.67
C LEU A 11 41.59 -20.55 -20.14
N VAL A 12 41.40 -20.49 -18.84
CA VAL A 12 40.09 -20.47 -18.24
C VAL A 12 39.48 -19.09 -18.49
N LEU A 13 38.63 -19.01 -19.49
CA LEU A 13 37.82 -17.81 -19.74
C LEU A 13 36.75 -17.77 -18.62
N ALA A 14 37.01 -16.99 -17.58
CA ALA A 14 35.96 -16.65 -16.62
C ALA A 14 34.96 -15.77 -17.38
N LEU A 15 33.83 -16.35 -17.78
CA LEU A 15 32.65 -15.54 -18.11
C LEU A 15 32.26 -14.82 -16.83
N ALA A 16 32.58 -13.57 -16.73
CA ALA A 16 31.96 -12.66 -15.80
C ALA A 16 30.50 -12.55 -16.26
N THR A 17 29.61 -13.29 -15.59
CA THR A 17 28.18 -13.01 -15.66
C THR A 17 28.02 -11.56 -15.18
N GLN A 18 27.76 -10.64 -16.08
CA GLN A 18 27.26 -9.34 -15.70
C GLN A 18 25.93 -9.59 -15.01
N THR A 19 25.92 -9.47 -13.70
CA THR A 19 24.68 -9.38 -12.95
C THR A 19 24.06 -8.04 -13.32
N HIS A 20 23.24 -8.02 -14.35
CA HIS A 20 22.34 -6.90 -14.54
C HIS A 20 21.44 -6.83 -13.30
N ALA A 21 21.35 -5.65 -12.68
CA ALA A 21 20.35 -5.42 -11.67
C ALA A 21 18.98 -5.75 -12.27
N ALA A 22 18.17 -6.49 -11.54
CA ALA A 22 16.82 -6.82 -12.00
C ALA A 22 15.99 -5.52 -12.08
N ASP A 23 15.13 -5.41 -13.11
CA ASP A 23 14.14 -4.32 -13.17
C ASP A 23 12.86 -4.66 -12.42
N VAL A 24 12.60 -5.96 -12.30
CA VAL A 24 11.44 -6.51 -11.58
C VAL A 24 11.87 -7.73 -10.78
N VAL A 25 11.12 -8.06 -9.74
CA VAL A 25 11.28 -9.30 -8.95
C VAL A 25 9.95 -10.02 -8.88
N VAL A 26 9.97 -11.35 -8.80
CA VAL A 26 8.79 -12.14 -8.45
C VAL A 26 8.54 -11.95 -6.96
N ASN A 27 7.33 -11.57 -6.60
CA ASN A 27 6.96 -11.26 -5.22
C ASN A 27 6.14 -12.37 -4.58
N GLU A 28 5.12 -12.84 -5.29
CA GLU A 28 4.23 -13.89 -4.79
C GLU A 28 3.64 -14.69 -5.96
N TRP A 29 3.30 -15.97 -5.74
CA TRP A 29 2.53 -16.77 -6.68
C TRP A 29 1.61 -17.74 -5.96
N ASN A 30 0.46 -18.01 -6.56
CA ASN A 30 -0.55 -18.87 -5.98
C ASN A 30 -0.43 -20.32 -6.46
N ALA A 31 -0.10 -21.24 -5.57
CA ALA A 31 -0.10 -22.68 -5.85
C ALA A 31 -1.32 -23.40 -5.24
N VAL A 32 -2.31 -22.68 -4.76
CA VAL A 32 -3.51 -23.25 -4.16
C VAL A 32 -4.35 -23.92 -5.24
N ASN A 33 -4.51 -25.24 -5.12
CA ASN A 33 -5.30 -26.02 -6.06
C ASN A 33 -6.78 -25.57 -6.06
N ASP A 34 -7.44 -25.57 -7.21
CA ASP A 34 -8.82 -25.12 -7.46
C ASP A 34 -9.89 -25.79 -6.60
N VAL A 35 -9.59 -26.97 -6.04
CA VAL A 35 -10.47 -27.71 -5.13
C VAL A 35 -10.04 -27.64 -3.66
N LYS A 36 -9.08 -26.77 -3.34
CA LYS A 36 -8.56 -26.57 -1.98
C LYS A 36 -8.70 -25.13 -1.52
N TRP A 37 -8.56 -24.94 -0.23
CA TRP A 37 -8.54 -23.61 0.40
C TRP A 37 -7.10 -23.26 0.79
N LEU A 38 -6.76 -21.98 0.74
CA LEU A 38 -5.51 -21.50 1.30
C LEU A 38 -5.40 -21.98 2.76
N ASN A 39 -4.25 -22.53 3.11
CA ASN A 39 -3.94 -23.06 4.44
C ASN A 39 -4.94 -24.12 4.97
N SER A 40 -5.56 -24.90 4.12
CA SER A 40 -6.49 -25.94 4.59
C SER A 40 -6.43 -27.22 3.80
N ALA A 41 -6.35 -28.34 4.52
CA ALA A 41 -6.51 -29.68 3.95
C ALA A 41 -7.96 -30.01 3.59
N ASP A 42 -8.89 -29.14 3.89
CA ASP A 42 -10.31 -29.43 3.79
C ASP A 42 -10.77 -29.41 2.34
N THR A 43 -11.53 -30.41 1.99
CA THR A 43 -12.24 -30.53 0.72
C THR A 43 -13.53 -29.68 0.76
N PRO A 44 -14.24 -29.52 -0.38
CA PRO A 44 -15.53 -28.77 -0.44
C PRO A 44 -16.57 -29.16 0.61
N ALA A 45 -16.41 -30.31 1.27
CA ALA A 45 -17.31 -30.78 2.34
C ALA A 45 -17.21 -29.97 3.66
N CYS A 46 -16.34 -28.99 3.75
CA CYS A 46 -16.20 -28.13 4.94
C CYS A 46 -17.26 -27.03 5.07
N THR A 47 -18.38 -27.18 4.40
CA THR A 47 -19.56 -26.29 4.50
C THR A 47 -20.55 -26.79 5.55
N GLY A 48 -20.09 -27.14 6.75
CA GLY A 48 -20.99 -27.53 7.84
C GLY A 48 -21.82 -26.36 8.35
N PRO A 49 -23.14 -26.55 8.63
CA PRO A 49 -23.91 -25.56 9.36
C PRO A 49 -23.36 -25.46 10.78
N GLY A 50 -22.91 -24.28 11.17
CA GLY A 50 -22.40 -24.02 12.51
C GLY A 50 -20.95 -23.53 12.58
N GLY A 51 -20.39 -23.04 11.47
CA GLY A 51 -19.14 -22.27 11.52
C GLY A 51 -17.93 -23.10 11.97
N ILE A 52 -17.80 -24.32 11.51
CA ILE A 52 -16.54 -25.04 11.66
C ILE A 52 -15.53 -24.34 10.75
N THR A 53 -14.58 -23.74 11.36
CA THR A 53 -13.45 -23.05 10.76
C THR A 53 -12.60 -24.04 9.96
N CYS A 54 -12.87 -24.09 8.68
CA CYS A 54 -11.97 -24.74 7.74
C CYS A 54 -10.80 -23.80 7.51
N GLY A 55 -9.72 -23.92 8.27
CA GLY A 55 -8.58 -23.02 8.23
C GLY A 55 -8.96 -21.56 8.53
N THR A 56 -8.14 -20.81 9.18
CA THR A 56 -8.44 -19.43 9.59
C THR A 56 -7.84 -18.38 8.68
N ASP A 57 -6.90 -18.78 7.82
CA ASP A 57 -6.21 -17.84 6.97
C ASP A 57 -6.99 -17.66 5.67
N ALA A 58 -7.36 -16.45 5.39
CA ALA A 58 -8.02 -16.03 4.17
C ALA A 58 -7.14 -14.97 3.51
N ASP A 59 -7.18 -14.96 2.20
CA ASP A 59 -6.64 -13.85 1.44
C ASP A 59 -7.37 -12.56 1.83
N THR A 60 -6.64 -11.49 2.03
CA THR A 60 -7.23 -10.18 2.35
C THR A 60 -8.05 -9.65 1.19
N PHE A 61 -7.74 -10.08 -0.02
CA PHE A 61 -8.38 -9.66 -1.26
C PHE A 61 -9.54 -10.57 -1.66
N PHE A 62 -9.27 -11.89 -1.78
CA PHE A 62 -10.26 -12.87 -2.23
C PHE A 62 -11.13 -13.39 -1.09
N GLY A 63 -10.74 -13.13 0.14
CA GLY A 63 -11.38 -13.77 1.27
C GLY A 63 -11.13 -15.28 1.27
N ARG A 64 -12.14 -16.05 1.66
CA ARG A 64 -12.03 -17.49 1.69
C ARG A 64 -12.72 -18.11 0.48
N VAL A 65 -11.96 -18.33 -0.58
CA VAL A 65 -12.41 -18.98 -1.82
C VAL A 65 -11.55 -20.19 -2.15
N MET A 66 -12.14 -21.20 -2.81
CA MET A 66 -11.36 -22.33 -3.31
C MET A 66 -10.43 -21.87 -4.44
N GLY A 67 -9.23 -22.40 -4.50
CA GLY A 67 -8.22 -22.00 -5.47
C GLY A 67 -7.64 -20.60 -5.20
N ASN A 68 -8.04 -19.92 -4.12
CA ASN A 68 -7.53 -18.61 -3.72
C ASN A 68 -7.47 -17.59 -4.89
N GLY A 69 -8.56 -17.49 -5.65
CA GLY A 69 -8.66 -16.57 -6.79
C GLY A 69 -8.16 -17.14 -8.13
N GLY A 70 -7.75 -18.42 -8.18
CA GLY A 70 -7.19 -19.08 -9.37
C GLY A 70 -5.69 -18.88 -9.51
N ASP A 71 -5.13 -19.21 -10.67
CA ASP A 71 -3.69 -19.02 -10.92
C ASP A 71 -3.35 -17.54 -11.08
N TRP A 72 -2.43 -17.06 -10.28
CA TRP A 72 -1.92 -15.69 -10.36
C TRP A 72 -0.46 -15.60 -9.93
N LEU A 73 0.22 -14.61 -10.49
CA LEU A 73 1.61 -14.26 -10.23
C LEU A 73 1.70 -12.77 -9.93
N GLU A 74 2.52 -12.42 -8.95
CA GLU A 74 2.79 -11.05 -8.56
C GLU A 74 4.25 -10.68 -8.75
N LEU A 75 4.48 -9.49 -9.30
CA LEU A 75 5.79 -8.90 -9.54
C LEU A 75 5.89 -7.55 -8.81
N VAL A 76 7.09 -7.19 -8.39
CA VAL A 76 7.42 -5.83 -7.94
C VAL A 76 8.43 -5.21 -8.90
N VAL A 77 8.16 -4.01 -9.37
CA VAL A 77 9.10 -3.22 -10.16
C VAL A 77 10.11 -2.58 -9.21
N VAL A 78 11.40 -2.83 -9.43
CA VAL A 78 12.47 -2.39 -8.51
C VAL A 78 13.39 -1.32 -9.10
N ASN A 79 13.32 -1.07 -10.41
CA ASN A 79 13.92 0.10 -11.06
C ASN A 79 12.82 1.05 -11.53
N ASP A 80 13.14 2.33 -11.62
CA ASP A 80 12.19 3.36 -12.04
C ASP A 80 12.15 3.51 -13.57
N HIS A 81 11.02 4.00 -14.10
CA HIS A 81 10.82 4.26 -15.53
C HIS A 81 11.04 3.04 -16.43
N VAL A 82 10.47 1.89 -16.05
CA VAL A 82 10.64 0.64 -16.82
C VAL A 82 9.61 0.56 -17.94
N ASP A 83 10.09 0.48 -19.19
CA ASP A 83 9.24 0.15 -20.33
C ASP A 83 9.09 -1.38 -20.45
N MET A 84 7.94 -1.87 -20.02
CA MET A 84 7.62 -3.30 -20.02
C MET A 84 6.81 -3.76 -21.24
N ARG A 85 6.59 -2.90 -22.24
CA ARG A 85 5.84 -3.26 -23.46
C ARG A 85 6.55 -4.39 -24.19
N GLY A 86 5.78 -5.42 -24.54
CA GLY A 86 6.30 -6.60 -25.22
C GLY A 86 7.19 -7.52 -24.38
N TRP A 87 7.30 -7.28 -23.06
CA TRP A 87 7.97 -8.22 -22.20
C TRP A 87 7.18 -9.51 -22.09
N LYS A 88 7.90 -10.59 -21.76
CA LYS A 88 7.34 -11.93 -21.71
C LYS A 88 7.58 -12.53 -20.33
N ILE A 89 6.54 -13.11 -19.76
CA ILE A 89 6.61 -13.98 -18.60
C ILE A 89 6.45 -15.41 -19.12
N GLN A 90 7.51 -16.19 -19.04
CA GLN A 90 7.56 -17.58 -19.49
C GLN A 90 7.52 -18.49 -18.27
N TRP A 91 6.66 -19.50 -18.27
CA TRP A 91 6.45 -20.37 -17.13
C TRP A 91 6.41 -21.84 -17.51
N VAL A 92 6.78 -22.71 -16.56
CA VAL A 92 6.69 -24.16 -16.65
C VAL A 92 6.18 -24.72 -15.33
N ALA A 93 5.33 -25.72 -15.40
CA ALA A 93 4.78 -26.41 -14.24
C ALA A 93 4.70 -27.93 -14.47
N GLY A 94 4.79 -28.72 -13.39
CA GLY A 94 4.47 -30.12 -13.35
C GLY A 94 5.64 -31.06 -13.07
N ALA A 95 5.32 -32.29 -12.72
CA ALA A 95 6.23 -33.35 -12.25
C ALA A 95 7.29 -33.83 -13.27
N GLY A 96 7.19 -33.45 -14.52
CA GLY A 96 8.14 -33.78 -15.58
C GLY A 96 9.36 -32.84 -15.63
N VAL A 97 9.37 -31.76 -14.89
CA VAL A 97 10.53 -30.86 -14.78
C VAL A 97 11.46 -31.45 -13.73
N ALA A 98 12.30 -32.40 -14.13
CA ALA A 98 13.28 -32.95 -13.22
C ALA A 98 14.27 -31.84 -12.81
N SER A 99 14.52 -31.72 -11.53
CA SER A 99 15.49 -30.77 -10.94
C SER A 99 16.94 -30.93 -11.46
N ALA A 100 17.21 -31.99 -12.23
CA ALA A 100 18.49 -32.24 -12.86
C ALA A 100 18.58 -31.77 -14.31
N ASP A 101 17.45 -31.57 -14.95
CA ASP A 101 17.37 -31.07 -16.33
C ASP A 101 17.10 -29.60 -16.27
N ALA A 102 18.17 -28.81 -16.15
CA ALA A 102 18.07 -27.40 -16.51
C ALA A 102 17.30 -27.37 -17.85
N PRO A 103 16.21 -26.61 -17.96
CA PRO A 103 15.43 -26.63 -19.18
C PRO A 103 16.37 -26.39 -20.34
N PRO A 104 16.16 -27.04 -21.46
CA PRO A 104 16.86 -26.63 -22.66
C PRO A 104 16.46 -25.18 -22.92
N ILE A 105 17.29 -24.30 -22.42
CA ILE A 105 17.29 -22.89 -22.76
C ILE A 105 17.29 -22.88 -24.26
N GLY A 106 16.27 -22.29 -24.85
CA GLY A 106 15.95 -22.41 -26.24
C GLY A 106 17.12 -22.45 -27.19
N ASN A 107 16.97 -23.12 -28.26
CA ASN A 107 17.91 -23.30 -29.35
C ASN A 107 18.33 -22.00 -30.06
N GLY A 108 18.42 -20.88 -29.36
CA GLY A 108 18.80 -19.57 -29.88
C GLY A 108 17.70 -18.80 -30.59
N THR A 109 16.47 -19.25 -30.54
CA THR A 109 15.32 -18.55 -31.05
C THR A 109 14.31 -18.33 -29.95
N ASP A 110 14.50 -17.37 -29.13
CA ASP A 110 13.60 -16.66 -28.21
C ASP A 110 12.46 -17.44 -27.48
N ILE A 111 12.18 -18.66 -27.83
CA ILE A 111 11.11 -19.46 -27.22
C ILE A 111 11.74 -20.52 -26.32
N TRP A 112 11.53 -20.30 -25.05
CA TRP A 112 11.92 -21.23 -24.01
C TRP A 112 10.79 -22.23 -23.78
N TRP A 113 10.87 -23.36 -24.43
CA TRP A 113 9.94 -24.45 -24.26
C TRP A 113 10.71 -25.65 -23.73
N GLY A 114 10.21 -26.28 -22.68
CA GLY A 114 10.65 -27.59 -22.27
C GLY A 114 10.46 -28.64 -23.40
N ASP A 115 10.69 -29.91 -23.09
CA ASP A 115 10.55 -31.02 -24.04
C ASP A 115 9.08 -31.29 -24.48
N GLY A 116 8.12 -30.49 -24.01
CA GLY A 116 6.70 -30.63 -24.28
C GLY A 116 5.99 -31.67 -23.38
N SER A 117 6.70 -32.27 -22.43
CA SER A 117 6.11 -33.20 -21.44
C SER A 117 5.52 -32.47 -20.23
N SER A 118 5.88 -31.23 -20.03
CA SER A 118 5.42 -30.37 -18.91
C SER A 118 4.40 -29.35 -19.41
N ALA A 119 3.56 -28.87 -18.51
CA ALA A 119 2.75 -27.69 -18.74
C ALA A 119 3.66 -26.47 -18.87
N GLN A 120 3.45 -25.66 -19.91
CA GLN A 120 4.29 -24.48 -20.15
C GLN A 120 3.53 -23.44 -20.95
N GLY A 121 3.89 -22.17 -20.74
CA GLY A 121 3.25 -21.07 -21.45
C GLY A 121 4.07 -19.78 -21.41
N GLU A 122 3.52 -18.80 -22.10
CA GLU A 122 4.08 -17.47 -22.22
C GLU A 122 2.96 -16.43 -22.11
N ILE A 123 3.16 -15.43 -21.27
CA ILE A 123 2.33 -14.23 -21.18
C ILE A 123 3.16 -13.10 -21.75
N THR A 124 2.61 -12.37 -22.73
CA THR A 124 3.26 -11.20 -23.34
C THR A 124 2.48 -9.96 -22.94
N LEU A 125 3.14 -8.99 -22.33
CA LEU A 125 2.57 -7.68 -22.04
C LEU A 125 2.35 -6.93 -23.38
N SER A 126 1.21 -6.30 -23.52
CA SER A 126 0.82 -5.63 -24.77
C SER A 126 1.60 -4.32 -24.99
N GLN A 127 1.27 -3.62 -26.07
CA GLN A 127 1.77 -2.26 -26.32
C GLN A 127 0.94 -1.18 -25.61
N SER A 128 0.12 -1.54 -24.64
CA SER A 128 -0.69 -0.59 -23.86
C SER A 128 0.19 0.46 -23.18
N PRO A 129 -0.24 1.73 -23.19
CA PRO A 129 0.49 2.80 -22.49
C PRO A 129 0.78 2.55 -21.01
N ILE A 130 -0.04 1.75 -20.32
CA ILE A 130 0.20 1.40 -18.91
C ILE A 130 1.56 0.72 -18.69
N TRP A 131 2.05 0.00 -19.69
CA TRP A 131 3.34 -0.69 -19.65
C TRP A 131 4.54 0.16 -20.09
N SER A 132 4.30 1.40 -20.58
CA SER A 132 5.38 2.21 -21.19
C SER A 132 6.32 2.89 -20.21
N ASP A 133 5.87 3.10 -18.97
CA ASP A 133 6.61 3.85 -17.95
C ASP A 133 6.18 3.37 -16.54
N VAL A 134 6.54 2.12 -16.22
CA VAL A 134 6.19 1.55 -14.92
C VAL A 134 7.20 1.99 -13.86
N ARG A 135 6.69 2.48 -12.75
CA ARG A 135 7.49 3.14 -11.71
C ARG A 135 7.97 2.13 -10.65
N ALA A 136 9.10 2.44 -10.02
CA ALA A 136 9.63 1.62 -8.93
C ALA A 136 8.64 1.52 -7.76
N GLY A 137 8.51 0.33 -7.16
CA GLY A 137 7.55 0.06 -6.08
C GLY A 137 6.14 -0.29 -6.55
N THR A 138 5.90 -0.32 -7.88
CA THR A 138 4.64 -0.83 -8.44
C THR A 138 4.55 -2.34 -8.24
N ILE A 139 3.41 -2.80 -7.75
CA ILE A 139 3.03 -4.20 -7.68
C ILE A 139 2.19 -4.53 -8.91
N ILE A 140 2.63 -5.50 -9.69
CA ILE A 140 1.91 -5.97 -10.88
C ILE A 140 1.44 -7.38 -10.61
N THR A 141 0.13 -7.59 -10.69
CA THR A 141 -0.47 -8.93 -10.64
C THR A 141 -0.96 -9.34 -12.02
N VAL A 142 -0.72 -10.60 -12.39
CA VAL A 142 -1.33 -11.25 -13.54
C VAL A 142 -2.16 -12.42 -13.05
N ILE A 143 -3.45 -12.43 -13.42
CA ILE A 143 -4.42 -13.39 -12.90
C ILE A 143 -5.26 -13.97 -14.03
N GLN A 144 -5.52 -15.28 -13.98
CA GLN A 144 -6.31 -15.92 -15.03
C GLN A 144 -7.82 -15.97 -14.72
N ALA A 145 -8.23 -16.06 -13.47
CA ALA A 145 -9.64 -16.09 -13.14
C ALA A 145 -10.27 -14.67 -13.16
N THR A 146 -11.43 -14.54 -13.78
CA THR A 146 -12.23 -13.30 -13.74
C THR A 146 -13.01 -13.19 -12.43
N THR A 147 -13.56 -12.01 -12.15
CA THR A 147 -14.48 -11.81 -10.99
C THR A 147 -15.63 -12.82 -11.00
N ALA A 148 -16.18 -13.16 -12.16
CA ALA A 148 -17.22 -14.18 -12.28
C ALA A 148 -16.77 -15.60 -11.92
N GLN A 149 -15.47 -15.85 -11.89
CA GLN A 149 -14.83 -17.13 -11.56
C GLN A 149 -14.18 -17.13 -10.17
N GLY A 150 -14.40 -16.07 -9.37
CA GLY A 150 -13.80 -15.92 -8.05
C GLY A 150 -12.41 -15.28 -8.04
N GLY A 151 -11.92 -14.83 -9.20
CA GLY A 151 -10.70 -14.05 -9.36
C GLY A 151 -10.98 -12.55 -9.45
N LEU A 152 -10.26 -11.86 -10.33
CA LEU A 152 -10.31 -10.41 -10.45
C LEU A 152 -10.22 -9.96 -11.91
N ASP A 153 -11.04 -8.99 -12.29
CA ASP A 153 -10.94 -8.32 -13.58
C ASP A 153 -9.74 -7.34 -13.58
N SER A 154 -9.32 -6.90 -14.76
CA SER A 154 -8.21 -5.95 -14.86
C SER A 154 -8.51 -4.64 -14.13
N ASP A 155 -7.51 -4.13 -13.42
CA ASP A 155 -7.51 -2.81 -12.81
C ASP A 155 -6.21 -2.09 -13.16
N THR A 156 -6.34 -0.98 -13.84
CA THR A 156 -5.23 -0.12 -14.28
C THR A 156 -5.29 1.26 -13.65
N SER A 157 -5.98 1.40 -12.52
CA SER A 157 -6.16 2.66 -11.79
C SER A 157 -4.90 3.10 -11.03
N PHE A 158 -3.72 2.75 -11.52
CA PHE A 158 -2.43 3.10 -10.93
C PHE A 158 -2.27 4.61 -10.74
N ASP A 159 -2.09 5.05 -9.50
CA ASP A 159 -1.83 6.43 -9.13
C ASP A 159 -0.91 6.49 -7.88
N PRO A 160 0.42 6.60 -8.07
CA PRO A 160 1.38 6.67 -6.95
C PRO A 160 1.11 7.82 -5.98
N CYS A 161 0.54 8.92 -6.47
CA CYS A 161 0.22 10.07 -5.63
C CYS A 161 -1.05 9.86 -4.81
N ALA A 162 -1.95 9.02 -5.30
CA ALA A 162 -3.11 8.55 -4.56
C ALA A 162 -2.80 7.35 -3.64
N GLY A 163 -1.54 6.91 -3.60
CA GLY A 163 -1.15 5.72 -2.83
C GLY A 163 -1.55 4.40 -3.49
N ASP A 164 -2.07 4.45 -4.71
CA ASP A 164 -2.37 3.26 -5.50
C ASP A 164 -1.13 2.83 -6.29
N TRP A 165 -0.51 1.75 -5.83
CA TRP A 165 0.72 1.18 -6.36
C TRP A 165 0.50 -0.16 -7.05
N SER A 166 -0.73 -0.51 -7.35
CA SER A 166 -1.08 -1.79 -7.93
C SER A 166 -1.59 -1.67 -9.36
N ILE A 167 -1.22 -2.63 -10.19
CA ILE A 167 -1.78 -2.87 -11.51
C ILE A 167 -2.18 -4.33 -11.55
N ASN A 168 -3.45 -4.62 -11.80
CA ASN A 168 -3.91 -5.97 -12.02
C ASN A 168 -4.24 -6.20 -13.50
N ALA A 169 -3.63 -7.19 -14.13
CA ALA A 169 -3.92 -7.59 -15.50
C ALA A 169 -4.56 -8.97 -15.53
N ASN A 170 -5.84 -9.02 -15.86
CA ASN A 170 -6.49 -10.29 -16.14
C ASN A 170 -6.02 -10.84 -17.51
N LEU A 171 -5.64 -12.11 -17.56
CA LEU A 171 -5.05 -12.73 -18.75
C LEU A 171 -6.02 -12.87 -19.93
N PHE A 172 -7.30 -12.65 -19.72
CA PHE A 172 -8.30 -12.56 -20.79
C PHE A 172 -8.52 -11.13 -21.32
N ASP A 173 -7.91 -10.14 -20.70
CA ASP A 173 -7.90 -8.76 -21.20
C ASP A 173 -6.82 -8.59 -22.27
N THR A 174 -7.22 -8.81 -23.51
CA THR A 174 -6.32 -8.72 -24.68
C THR A 174 -5.79 -7.31 -24.96
N THR A 175 -6.31 -6.30 -24.29
CA THR A 175 -5.78 -4.92 -24.38
C THR A 175 -4.51 -4.76 -23.54
N LEU A 176 -4.34 -5.55 -22.50
CA LEU A 176 -3.20 -5.51 -21.59
C LEU A 176 -2.19 -6.61 -21.83
N VAL A 177 -2.66 -7.83 -22.12
CA VAL A 177 -1.81 -9.01 -22.27
C VAL A 177 -2.26 -9.91 -23.41
N SER A 178 -1.35 -10.75 -23.89
CA SER A 178 -1.67 -11.95 -24.67
C SER A 178 -0.97 -13.14 -24.05
N ALA A 179 -1.62 -14.28 -24.00
CA ALA A 179 -1.05 -15.47 -23.39
C ALA A 179 -1.25 -16.70 -24.29
N SER A 180 -0.32 -17.64 -24.20
CA SER A 180 -0.38 -18.93 -24.89
C SER A 180 0.20 -20.03 -24.02
N SER A 181 -0.35 -21.23 -24.09
CA SER A 181 0.15 -22.40 -23.36
C SER A 181 -0.04 -23.67 -24.18
N ASN A 182 0.63 -24.77 -23.75
CA ASN A 182 0.42 -26.09 -24.30
C ASN A 182 -0.66 -26.89 -23.54
N ILE A 183 -1.30 -26.29 -22.54
CA ILE A 183 -2.37 -26.93 -21.78
C ILE A 183 -3.64 -27.00 -22.61
N ALA A 184 -4.28 -28.17 -22.64
CA ALA A 184 -5.61 -28.28 -23.20
C ALA A 184 -6.60 -27.48 -22.34
N ALA A 185 -7.42 -26.67 -22.97
CA ALA A 185 -8.37 -25.78 -22.29
C ALA A 185 -9.26 -26.58 -21.32
N GLU A 186 -9.07 -26.42 -20.04
CA GLU A 186 -9.98 -26.91 -19.00
C GLU A 186 -11.14 -25.93 -18.81
N LEU A 187 -10.91 -24.64 -19.00
CA LEU A 187 -11.92 -23.59 -19.04
C LEU A 187 -12.35 -23.28 -20.47
N ALA A 188 -13.58 -22.86 -20.67
CA ALA A 188 -14.12 -22.49 -21.99
C ALA A 188 -13.30 -21.39 -22.73
N LEU A 189 -12.41 -20.70 -22.05
CA LEU A 189 -11.56 -19.62 -22.54
C LEU A 189 -10.09 -20.01 -22.72
N GLY A 190 -9.71 -21.25 -22.39
CA GLY A 190 -8.32 -21.70 -22.37
C GLY A 190 -7.70 -21.60 -20.98
N ASP A 191 -6.48 -22.07 -20.83
CA ASP A 191 -5.71 -22.06 -19.59
C ASP A 191 -4.37 -21.35 -19.83
N PRO A 192 -4.35 -20.01 -19.80
CA PRO A 192 -3.19 -19.22 -20.21
C PRO A 192 -2.03 -19.23 -19.20
N LEU A 193 -2.30 -19.54 -17.94
CA LEU A 193 -1.33 -19.64 -16.87
C LEU A 193 -1.68 -20.88 -16.02
N HIS A 194 -0.69 -21.65 -15.68
CA HIS A 194 -0.83 -22.72 -14.71
C HIS A 194 0.29 -22.67 -13.70
N ILE A 195 -0.07 -22.51 -12.44
CA ILE A 195 0.83 -22.53 -11.31
C ILE A 195 0.55 -23.79 -10.51
N SER A 196 1.58 -24.58 -10.28
CA SER A 196 1.49 -25.88 -9.63
C SER A 196 2.32 -25.90 -8.35
N GLU A 197 1.91 -26.69 -7.39
CA GLU A 197 2.72 -27.07 -6.25
C GLU A 197 3.92 -27.97 -6.62
N ASP A 198 3.93 -28.51 -7.85
CA ASP A 198 4.96 -29.41 -8.33
C ASP A 198 5.88 -28.70 -9.34
N ASN A 199 7.07 -28.31 -8.87
CA ASN A 199 8.14 -27.82 -9.75
C ASN A 199 7.75 -26.66 -10.67
N TRP A 200 6.98 -25.71 -10.18
CA TRP A 200 6.67 -24.51 -10.93
C TRP A 200 7.83 -23.51 -10.91
N TRP A 201 8.05 -22.81 -12.02
CA TRP A 201 9.02 -21.74 -12.14
C TRP A 201 8.75 -20.85 -13.34
N CYS A 202 9.25 -19.62 -13.28
CA CYS A 202 9.11 -18.65 -14.37
C CYS A 202 10.43 -17.92 -14.68
N ARG A 203 10.46 -17.35 -15.87
CA ARG A 203 11.50 -16.48 -16.38
C ARG A 203 10.84 -15.23 -16.99
N ILE A 204 11.45 -14.07 -16.80
CA ILE A 204 10.98 -12.81 -17.39
C ILE A 204 12.01 -12.30 -18.38
N VAL A 205 11.52 -11.95 -19.58
CA VAL A 205 12.37 -11.61 -20.73
C VAL A 205 11.84 -10.31 -21.34
N ARG A 206 12.75 -9.40 -21.67
CA ARG A 206 12.40 -8.17 -22.40
C ARG A 206 12.02 -8.48 -23.83
N GLN A 207 11.39 -7.51 -24.53
CA GLN A 207 11.00 -7.64 -25.92
C GLN A 207 12.18 -7.99 -26.86
N ASN A 208 13.39 -7.57 -26.55
CA ASN A 208 14.62 -7.85 -27.32
C ASN A 208 15.23 -9.23 -27.02
N GLY A 209 14.66 -9.99 -26.10
CA GLY A 209 15.15 -11.31 -25.67
C GLY A 209 16.09 -11.29 -24.47
N ASP A 210 16.45 -10.13 -23.93
CA ASP A 210 17.29 -10.05 -22.73
C ASP A 210 16.55 -10.59 -21.51
N VAL A 211 17.19 -11.48 -20.76
CA VAL A 211 16.62 -12.05 -19.54
C VAL A 211 16.72 -11.03 -18.41
N VAL A 212 15.58 -10.69 -17.79
CA VAL A 212 15.49 -9.80 -16.63
C VAL A 212 15.53 -10.59 -15.35
N ILE A 213 14.71 -11.65 -15.28
CA ILE A 213 14.71 -12.63 -14.21
C ILE A 213 14.97 -14.00 -14.83
N ASP A 214 15.98 -14.65 -14.34
CA ASP A 214 16.30 -16.03 -14.72
C ASP A 214 15.76 -16.96 -13.65
N LEU A 215 14.78 -17.77 -14.01
CA LEU A 215 14.25 -18.92 -13.28
C LEU A 215 13.97 -18.69 -11.78
N VAL A 216 12.82 -18.17 -11.45
CA VAL A 216 12.33 -18.10 -10.08
C VAL A 216 11.19 -19.09 -9.89
N GLY A 217 11.23 -19.84 -8.79
CA GLY A 217 10.21 -20.80 -8.39
C GLY A 217 10.80 -22.13 -7.96
N GLU A 218 10.00 -22.96 -7.35
CA GLU A 218 10.41 -24.21 -6.72
C GLU A 218 11.01 -25.23 -7.70
N GLY A 219 10.57 -25.22 -8.95
CA GLY A 219 11.12 -26.10 -10.00
C GLY A 219 12.55 -25.76 -10.43
N GLN A 220 13.11 -24.66 -9.99
CA GLN A 220 14.45 -24.22 -10.36
C GLN A 220 15.51 -24.99 -9.54
N PRO A 221 16.55 -25.59 -10.17
CA PRO A 221 17.53 -26.42 -9.48
C PRO A 221 18.29 -25.75 -8.34
N SER A 222 18.43 -24.45 -8.35
CA SER A 222 19.11 -23.67 -7.31
C SER A 222 18.14 -23.07 -6.29
N TRP A 223 16.87 -23.47 -6.31
CA TRP A 223 15.88 -22.99 -5.35
C TRP A 223 16.32 -23.26 -3.92
N SER A 224 16.26 -22.24 -3.08
CA SER A 224 16.67 -22.30 -1.68
C SER A 224 15.52 -22.09 -0.71
N GLY A 225 14.30 -21.89 -1.22
CA GLY A 225 13.09 -21.77 -0.42
C GLY A 225 12.56 -23.10 0.11
N THR A 226 11.51 -23.06 0.89
CA THR A 226 10.73 -24.23 1.28
C THR A 226 9.79 -24.65 0.14
N GLY A 227 9.45 -25.94 0.07
CA GLY A 227 8.52 -26.43 -0.95
C GLY A 227 7.11 -25.88 -0.74
N VAL A 228 6.50 -25.41 -1.82
CA VAL A 228 5.14 -24.87 -1.82
C VAL A 228 4.18 -26.03 -2.11
N ASN A 229 3.21 -26.25 -1.26
CA ASN A 229 2.21 -27.29 -1.47
C ASN A 229 0.87 -26.72 -1.99
N SER A 230 0.00 -27.61 -2.43
CA SER A 230 -1.29 -27.25 -3.06
C SER A 230 -2.29 -26.46 -2.20
N ARG A 231 -1.87 -25.86 -1.11
CA ARG A 231 -2.67 -25.03 -0.19
C ARG A 231 -1.93 -23.76 0.22
N GLU A 232 -0.85 -23.49 -0.44
CA GLU A 232 0.09 -22.44 -0.07
C GLU A 232 0.36 -21.50 -1.24
N VAL A 233 0.93 -20.37 -0.92
CA VAL A 233 1.48 -19.44 -1.88
C VAL A 233 3.00 -19.40 -1.71
N GLY A 234 3.72 -19.22 -2.80
CA GLY A 234 5.16 -18.93 -2.75
C GLY A 234 5.35 -17.42 -2.58
N LYS A 235 6.15 -17.02 -1.60
CA LYS A 235 6.23 -15.62 -1.19
C LYS A 235 7.65 -15.18 -0.94
N LEU A 236 8.01 -14.00 -1.44
CA LEU A 236 9.27 -13.33 -1.10
C LEU A 236 9.17 -12.75 0.32
N GLU A 237 9.99 -13.26 1.24
CA GLU A 237 10.10 -12.77 2.62
C GLU A 237 11.32 -11.86 2.78
N ALA A 238 11.42 -10.84 1.94
CA ALA A 238 12.46 -9.82 1.97
C ALA A 238 11.96 -8.54 1.31
N ASP A 239 12.58 -7.42 1.64
CA ASP A 239 12.34 -6.17 0.95
C ASP A 239 12.81 -6.27 -0.51
N PRO A 240 11.94 -5.99 -1.50
CA PRO A 240 12.34 -6.06 -2.89
C PRO A 240 13.34 -4.95 -3.25
N SER A 241 14.32 -5.28 -4.05
CA SER A 241 15.36 -4.35 -4.50
C SER A 241 15.98 -4.80 -5.82
N PRO A 242 16.70 -3.95 -6.54
CA PRO A 242 17.44 -4.36 -7.75
C PRO A 242 18.49 -5.45 -7.51
N SER A 243 18.85 -5.70 -6.25
CA SER A 243 19.78 -6.78 -5.85
C SER A 243 19.08 -8.07 -5.41
N THR A 244 17.76 -8.09 -5.37
CA THR A 244 16.99 -9.31 -5.08
C THR A 244 17.21 -10.32 -6.20
N THR A 245 17.55 -11.55 -5.84
CA THR A 245 17.89 -12.63 -6.78
C THR A 245 17.04 -13.87 -6.50
N ILE A 246 17.15 -14.87 -7.37
CA ILE A 246 16.54 -16.20 -7.17
C ILE A 246 16.97 -16.87 -5.85
N PHE A 247 18.05 -16.41 -5.24
CA PHE A 247 18.52 -16.86 -3.92
C PHE A 247 17.99 -16.03 -2.76
N ALA A 248 17.09 -15.06 -3.04
CA ALA A 248 16.38 -14.35 -2.00
C ALA A 248 15.53 -15.32 -1.15
N ASN A 249 15.10 -14.85 0.00
CA ASN A 249 14.34 -15.67 0.93
C ASN A 249 12.89 -15.87 0.46
N TYR A 250 12.67 -16.86 -0.37
CA TYR A 250 11.33 -17.32 -0.75
C TYR A 250 10.88 -18.46 0.16
N GLN A 251 9.67 -18.38 0.63
CA GLN A 251 9.08 -19.35 1.55
C GLN A 251 7.70 -19.78 1.07
N ASP A 252 7.28 -20.95 1.51
CA ASP A 252 5.88 -21.35 1.51
C ASP A 252 5.10 -20.51 2.52
N ALA A 253 3.95 -20.00 2.14
CA ALA A 253 3.13 -19.16 3.00
C ALA A 253 1.69 -19.64 3.06
N ASN A 254 1.16 -19.62 4.28
CA ASN A 254 -0.23 -19.98 4.59
C ASN A 254 -1.17 -18.77 4.50
N ASN A 255 -0.67 -17.61 4.08
CA ASN A 255 -1.43 -16.40 3.88
C ASN A 255 -0.94 -15.69 2.63
N SER A 256 -1.85 -15.10 1.90
CA SER A 256 -1.57 -14.30 0.71
C SER A 256 -1.60 -12.80 1.05
N SER A 257 -0.89 -12.03 0.25
CA SER A 257 -0.86 -10.56 0.29
C SER A 257 -1.11 -9.95 -1.08
N PHE A 258 -1.83 -10.65 -1.94
CA PHE A 258 -2.15 -10.27 -3.32
C PHE A 258 -2.38 -8.75 -3.49
N GLY A 259 -1.63 -8.12 -4.39
CA GLY A 259 -1.72 -6.70 -4.70
C GLY A 259 -1.19 -5.75 -3.63
N THR A 260 -0.66 -6.29 -2.51
CA THR A 260 -0.13 -5.50 -1.39
C THR A 260 1.29 -5.97 -1.00
N PRO A 261 2.07 -5.15 -0.28
CA PRO A 261 3.37 -5.59 0.23
C PRO A 261 3.27 -6.86 1.06
N ASN A 262 4.18 -7.81 0.83
CA ASN A 262 4.15 -9.09 1.54
C ASN A 262 4.31 -8.93 3.05
N GLY A 263 3.52 -9.72 3.79
CA GLY A 263 3.66 -9.85 5.23
C GLY A 263 3.99 -11.30 5.62
N TRP A 264 4.93 -11.47 6.55
CA TRP A 264 5.32 -12.80 7.06
C TRP A 264 5.60 -12.78 8.56
N LYS A 265 5.62 -13.96 9.17
CA LYS A 265 6.02 -14.12 10.55
C LYS A 265 7.45 -14.65 10.57
N SER A 266 8.40 -13.88 11.09
CA SER A 266 9.71 -14.43 11.42
C SER A 266 9.60 -15.42 12.57
N ASP A 267 10.52 -16.40 12.66
CA ASP A 267 10.56 -17.37 13.76
C ASP A 267 10.57 -16.69 15.13
N ALA A 268 11.26 -15.55 15.25
CA ALA A 268 11.29 -14.77 16.47
C ALA A 268 9.96 -14.05 16.76
N ALA A 269 9.25 -13.64 15.71
CA ALA A 269 7.96 -12.95 15.82
C ALA A 269 6.78 -13.92 15.98
N ALA A 270 6.90 -15.16 15.52
CA ALA A 270 5.84 -16.18 15.61
C ALA A 270 5.38 -16.41 17.06
N ASN A 271 6.28 -16.29 18.03
CA ASN A 271 5.96 -16.45 19.44
C ASN A 271 5.14 -15.29 20.03
N PHE A 272 5.03 -14.16 19.31
CA PHE A 272 4.36 -12.94 19.78
C PHE A 272 3.20 -12.53 18.87
N GLY A 273 2.87 -13.31 17.85
CA GLY A 273 1.83 -12.96 16.88
C GLY A 273 2.17 -11.80 15.96
N CYS A 274 3.42 -11.35 15.96
CA CYS A 274 3.88 -10.21 15.15
C CYS A 274 4.11 -10.63 13.71
N LYS A 275 3.80 -9.73 12.76
CA LYS A 275 4.16 -9.86 11.34
C LYS A 275 5.27 -8.88 11.00
N THR A 276 6.12 -9.27 10.08
CA THR A 276 7.05 -8.38 9.38
C THR A 276 6.46 -8.10 8.01
N TYR A 277 6.50 -6.86 7.56
CA TYR A 277 6.00 -6.46 6.24
C TYR A 277 7.14 -5.96 5.38
N GLN A 278 7.03 -6.17 4.06
CA GLN A 278 7.96 -5.59 3.10
C GLN A 278 7.98 -4.07 3.22
N ASN A 279 9.17 -3.52 3.29
CA ASN A 279 9.38 -2.09 3.23
C ASN A 279 9.54 -1.65 1.77
N MET A 280 8.50 -1.07 1.20
CA MET A 280 8.49 -0.55 -0.17
C MET A 280 9.00 0.89 -0.27
N GLU A 281 9.24 1.58 0.85
CA GLU A 281 9.64 2.99 0.88
C GLU A 281 10.93 3.31 0.10
N PRO A 282 11.99 2.48 0.15
CA PRO A 282 13.18 2.76 -0.65
C PRO A 282 12.92 2.84 -2.15
N LEU A 283 11.88 2.15 -2.63
CA LEU A 283 11.46 2.17 -4.04
C LEU A 283 10.46 3.31 -4.33
N ARG A 284 9.51 3.54 -3.44
CA ARG A 284 8.36 4.44 -3.63
C ARG A 284 8.65 5.91 -3.32
N ALA A 285 9.47 6.19 -2.30
CA ALA A 285 9.76 7.56 -1.92
C ALA A 285 10.41 8.41 -3.04
N PRO A 286 11.38 7.90 -3.82
CA PRO A 286 11.91 8.65 -4.97
C PRO A 286 10.86 8.93 -6.04
N VAL A 287 9.99 7.97 -6.33
CA VAL A 287 8.90 8.13 -7.31
C VAL A 287 7.93 9.20 -6.87
N ARG A 288 7.49 9.18 -5.61
CA ARG A 288 6.62 10.24 -5.06
C ARG A 288 7.28 11.62 -5.12
N ALA A 289 8.56 11.70 -4.80
CA ALA A 289 9.29 12.96 -4.85
C ALA A 289 9.39 13.53 -6.28
N ASP A 290 9.39 12.65 -7.28
CA ASP A 290 9.49 13.04 -8.70
C ASP A 290 8.13 13.36 -9.33
N THR A 291 7.09 12.59 -8.97
CA THR A 291 5.79 12.65 -9.67
C THR A 291 4.69 13.35 -8.89
N CYS A 292 4.80 13.40 -7.57
CA CYS A 292 3.73 13.88 -6.72
C CYS A 292 4.06 15.27 -6.18
N ALA A 293 3.03 16.05 -5.87
CA ALA A 293 3.21 17.30 -5.14
C ALA A 293 3.99 17.02 -3.83
N PRO A 294 4.88 17.91 -3.41
CA PRO A 294 5.98 17.58 -2.49
C PRO A 294 5.60 17.07 -1.10
N CYS A 295 4.33 17.10 -0.71
CA CYS A 295 3.88 16.58 0.60
C CYS A 295 2.39 16.24 0.59
N ASN A 296 2.00 15.15 1.27
CA ASN A 296 0.63 15.04 1.75
C ASN A 296 0.35 16.19 2.72
N SER A 297 -0.79 16.85 2.57
CA SER A 297 -1.15 17.95 3.49
C SER A 297 -1.58 17.41 4.87
N ILE A 298 -2.04 16.16 4.92
CA ILE A 298 -2.61 15.52 6.10
C ILE A 298 -2.45 13.99 5.99
N ALA A 299 -2.33 13.30 7.12
CA ALA A 299 -2.24 11.83 7.17
C ALA A 299 -3.30 11.24 8.11
N LEU A 300 -3.87 10.10 7.73
CA LEU A 300 -4.68 9.28 8.62
C LEU A 300 -3.77 8.68 9.71
N ASN A 301 -4.13 8.87 10.97
CA ASN A 301 -3.35 8.38 12.11
C ASN A 301 -4.04 7.22 12.84
N GLU A 302 -5.33 7.34 13.09
CA GLU A 302 -6.12 6.30 13.77
C GLU A 302 -7.59 6.39 13.36
N TYR A 303 -8.31 5.26 13.30
CA TYR A 303 -9.76 5.24 13.20
C TYR A 303 -10.38 4.07 13.95
N ASN A 304 -11.63 4.23 14.38
CA ASN A 304 -12.34 3.26 15.19
C ASN A 304 -13.08 2.23 14.33
N GLY A 305 -12.66 0.96 14.38
CA GLY A 305 -13.37 -0.18 13.79
C GLY A 305 -14.33 -0.88 14.77
N VAL A 306 -14.35 -0.46 16.04
CA VAL A 306 -15.12 -1.15 17.09
C VAL A 306 -16.63 -1.03 16.84
N SER A 307 -17.28 -2.15 16.64
CA SER A 307 -18.74 -2.22 16.46
C SER A 307 -19.50 -1.69 17.67
N SER A 308 -20.67 -1.08 17.45
CA SER A 308 -21.50 -0.51 18.51
C SER A 308 -21.97 -1.50 19.59
N LEU A 309 -21.84 -2.80 19.35
CA LEU A 309 -22.19 -3.87 20.28
C LEU A 309 -20.98 -4.51 20.97
N ASN A 310 -19.77 -4.12 20.60
CA ASN A 310 -18.52 -4.67 21.10
C ASN A 310 -17.75 -3.64 21.95
N TYR A 311 -16.81 -4.15 22.74
CA TYR A 311 -15.83 -3.34 23.43
C TYR A 311 -14.49 -3.41 22.72
N LEU A 312 -13.69 -2.37 22.80
CA LEU A 312 -12.31 -2.40 22.36
C LEU A 312 -11.54 -3.53 23.09
N GLY A 313 -10.79 -4.34 22.33
CA GLY A 313 -10.04 -5.48 22.87
C GLY A 313 -10.87 -6.68 23.28
N GLY A 314 -12.13 -6.73 22.87
CA GLY A 314 -12.98 -7.90 23.02
C GLY A 314 -14.16 -7.76 23.99
N GLY A 315 -15.16 -8.58 23.72
CA GLY A 315 -16.38 -8.66 24.51
C GLY A 315 -17.58 -7.96 23.87
N THR A 316 -18.78 -8.45 24.22
CA THR A 316 -20.04 -7.93 23.70
C THR A 316 -20.98 -7.47 24.81
N ALA A 317 -21.97 -6.67 24.46
CA ALA A 317 -22.99 -6.16 25.39
C ALA A 317 -23.73 -7.25 26.20
N THR A 318 -23.79 -8.47 25.67
CA THR A 318 -24.52 -9.59 26.29
C THR A 318 -23.59 -10.56 27.07
N ALA A 319 -22.31 -10.59 26.77
CA ALA A 319 -21.37 -11.57 27.32
C ALA A 319 -20.50 -11.02 28.47
N ASP A 320 -20.39 -9.71 28.63
CA ASP A 320 -19.34 -9.10 29.43
C ASP A 320 -19.78 -8.13 30.53
N VAL A 321 -20.95 -8.36 31.11
CA VAL A 321 -21.38 -7.60 32.32
C VAL A 321 -20.37 -7.73 33.48
N ASN A 322 -19.39 -8.67 33.39
CA ASN A 322 -18.44 -8.99 34.45
C ASN A 322 -17.00 -9.21 33.95
N VAL A 323 -16.57 -8.57 32.87
CA VAL A 323 -15.17 -8.70 32.43
C VAL A 323 -14.24 -8.09 33.50
N PRO A 324 -13.22 -8.84 33.93
CA PRO A 324 -12.32 -8.37 34.98
C PRO A 324 -11.62 -7.04 34.64
N PRO A 325 -11.27 -6.21 35.63
CA PRO A 325 -10.38 -5.08 35.42
C PRO A 325 -9.09 -5.58 34.78
N GLY A 326 -8.69 -5.03 33.63
CA GLY A 326 -7.45 -5.40 32.93
C GLY A 326 -7.65 -5.71 31.45
N VAL A 327 -8.85 -5.77 30.96
CA VAL A 327 -9.12 -5.75 29.52
C VAL A 327 -8.91 -4.33 28.99
N ALA A 328 -8.32 -4.23 27.84
CA ALA A 328 -7.97 -2.97 27.20
C ALA A 328 -9.14 -1.97 27.19
N SER A 329 -8.80 -0.73 27.38
CA SER A 329 -9.73 0.37 27.33
C SER A 329 -9.07 1.57 26.69
N ASP A 330 -9.86 2.35 25.97
CA ASP A 330 -9.44 3.64 25.48
C ASP A 330 -9.07 4.57 26.63
N SER A 331 -7.96 5.31 26.50
CA SER A 331 -7.53 6.25 27.53
C SER A 331 -8.47 7.44 27.68
N GLN A 332 -9.25 7.75 26.64
CA GLN A 332 -10.22 8.85 26.63
C GLN A 332 -11.61 8.39 27.03
N PHE A 333 -12.11 7.30 26.42
CA PHE A 333 -13.50 6.83 26.62
C PHE A 333 -13.63 5.82 27.75
N GLY A 334 -12.52 5.22 28.19
CA GLY A 334 -12.58 4.07 29.08
C GLY A 334 -13.14 2.84 28.38
N ARG A 335 -13.82 1.96 29.12
CA ARG A 335 -14.44 0.76 28.58
C ARG A 335 -15.91 1.02 28.27
N VAL A 336 -16.21 1.39 27.05
CA VAL A 336 -17.58 1.65 26.57
C VAL A 336 -17.84 0.89 25.28
N LEU A 337 -19.10 0.53 25.05
CA LEU A 337 -19.54 -0.11 23.81
C LEU A 337 -19.33 0.82 22.62
N GLY A 338 -18.75 0.26 21.54
CA GLY A 338 -18.44 1.01 20.33
C GLY A 338 -17.32 2.04 20.51
N ASN A 339 -16.57 2.00 21.61
CA ASN A 339 -15.39 2.83 21.88
C ASN A 339 -15.58 4.32 21.52
N GLY A 340 -16.65 4.92 22.04
CA GLY A 340 -16.98 6.34 21.78
C GLY A 340 -17.79 6.62 20.51
N GLY A 341 -18.07 5.61 19.69
CA GLY A 341 -18.77 5.73 18.40
C GLY A 341 -17.83 5.85 17.22
N ASN A 342 -18.33 6.28 16.07
CA ASN A 342 -17.47 6.50 14.90
C ASN A 342 -16.57 7.72 15.11
N TRP A 343 -15.28 7.51 14.93
CA TRP A 343 -14.30 8.59 14.96
C TRP A 343 -13.08 8.27 14.10
N ILE A 344 -12.43 9.31 13.63
CA ILE A 344 -11.21 9.31 12.83
C ILE A 344 -10.25 10.34 13.39
N GLU A 345 -8.97 10.06 13.25
CA GLU A 345 -7.88 10.93 13.68
C GLU A 345 -6.91 11.16 12.52
N PHE A 346 -6.57 12.43 12.32
CA PHE A 346 -5.59 12.86 11.34
C PHE A 346 -4.45 13.61 12.02
N VAL A 347 -3.30 13.64 11.37
CA VAL A 347 -2.22 14.55 11.70
C VAL A 347 -1.98 15.50 10.53
N VAL A 348 -1.92 16.77 10.83
CA VAL A 348 -1.58 17.82 9.87
C VAL A 348 -0.09 17.73 9.55
N ILE A 349 0.25 17.65 8.28
CA ILE A 349 1.63 17.54 7.78
C ILE A 349 2.12 18.89 7.27
N GLU A 350 1.27 19.61 6.55
CA GLU A 350 1.58 20.92 5.96
C GLU A 350 1.37 22.03 7.00
N GLU A 351 2.34 22.96 7.11
CA GLU A 351 2.19 24.14 7.98
C GLU A 351 1.24 25.16 7.34
N HIS A 352 0.49 25.88 8.16
CA HIS A 352 -0.50 26.87 7.72
C HIS A 352 -1.56 26.28 6.76
N LEU A 353 -1.97 25.03 7.01
CA LEU A 353 -2.91 24.31 6.16
C LEU A 353 -4.32 24.91 6.22
N ASP A 354 -4.85 25.32 5.06
CA ASP A 354 -6.23 25.79 4.91
C ASP A 354 -7.15 24.66 4.45
N MET A 355 -7.94 24.10 5.38
CA MET A 355 -8.91 23.03 5.11
C MET A 355 -10.36 23.52 4.96
N ARG A 356 -10.60 24.82 4.81
CA ARG A 356 -11.97 25.35 4.63
C ARG A 356 -12.64 24.76 3.39
N GLY A 357 -13.85 24.23 3.57
CA GLY A 357 -14.63 23.64 2.49
C GLY A 357 -14.13 22.28 1.97
N TRP A 358 -13.13 21.68 2.61
CA TRP A 358 -12.61 20.37 2.21
C TRP A 358 -13.65 19.29 2.41
N LYS A 359 -13.49 18.20 1.63
CA LYS A 359 -14.37 17.04 1.60
C LYS A 359 -13.59 15.81 2.01
N LEU A 360 -14.08 15.13 3.03
CA LEU A 360 -13.58 13.87 3.52
C LEU A 360 -14.54 12.77 3.05
N ALA A 361 -14.15 12.05 2.00
CA ALA A 361 -14.97 11.00 1.38
C ALA A 361 -14.57 9.64 1.95
N TRP A 362 -15.47 8.99 2.67
CA TRP A 362 -15.25 7.66 3.24
C TRP A 362 -16.07 6.60 2.50
N SER A 363 -15.59 5.37 2.52
CA SER A 363 -16.29 4.20 2.01
C SER A 363 -16.02 2.99 2.88
N GLU A 364 -16.97 2.09 2.96
CA GLU A 364 -16.90 0.75 3.53
C GLU A 364 -17.53 -0.23 2.54
N GLU A 365 -17.54 -1.52 2.85
CA GLU A 365 -18.02 -2.56 1.94
C GLU A 365 -19.40 -2.29 1.32
N THR A 366 -20.33 -1.72 2.08
CA THR A 366 -21.75 -1.57 1.69
C THR A 366 -22.24 -0.13 1.63
N SER A 367 -21.48 0.82 2.11
CA SER A 367 -21.89 2.23 2.14
C SER A 367 -20.74 3.21 1.99
N SER A 368 -21.08 4.43 1.64
CA SER A 368 -20.12 5.52 1.48
C SER A 368 -20.75 6.85 1.87
N GLY A 369 -19.91 7.85 2.11
CA GLY A 369 -20.39 9.18 2.46
C GLY A 369 -19.31 10.24 2.38
N VAL A 370 -19.71 11.49 2.64
CA VAL A 370 -18.82 12.65 2.60
C VAL A 370 -19.10 13.52 3.81
N ILE A 371 -18.02 13.93 4.49
CA ILE A 371 -18.02 15.01 5.49
C ILE A 371 -17.47 16.24 4.79
N THR A 372 -18.22 17.34 4.82
CA THR A 372 -17.76 18.63 4.26
C THR A 372 -17.45 19.59 5.40
N LEU A 373 -16.21 20.03 5.49
CA LEU A 373 -15.79 21.02 6.48
C LEU A 373 -16.41 22.39 6.16
N SER A 374 -16.65 23.21 7.17
CA SER A 374 -17.19 24.54 6.99
C SER A 374 -16.10 25.55 6.57
N ASN A 375 -16.50 26.80 6.31
CA ASN A 375 -15.57 27.90 6.08
C ASN A 375 -15.19 28.63 7.40
N ALA A 376 -15.27 27.95 8.54
CA ALA A 376 -14.86 28.53 9.82
C ALA A 376 -13.38 28.92 9.81
N SER A 377 -13.04 29.98 10.51
CA SER A 377 -11.66 30.45 10.61
C SER A 377 -10.71 29.43 11.21
N PHE A 378 -11.21 28.53 12.06
CA PHE A 378 -10.43 27.43 12.62
C PHE A 378 -9.76 26.57 11.53
N TRP A 379 -10.47 26.26 10.45
CA TRP A 379 -9.93 25.45 9.35
C TRP A 379 -8.95 26.22 8.44
N GLY A 380 -8.79 27.53 8.64
CA GLY A 380 -8.00 28.38 7.75
C GLY A 380 -6.50 28.40 8.05
N ASP A 381 -6.07 27.85 9.19
CA ASP A 381 -4.67 27.92 9.63
C ASP A 381 -4.35 26.80 10.61
N LEU A 382 -4.17 25.59 10.07
CA LEU A 382 -3.77 24.42 10.86
C LEU A 382 -2.26 24.25 10.81
N HIS A 383 -1.67 23.78 11.91
CA HIS A 383 -0.22 23.69 12.08
C HIS A 383 0.31 22.27 11.98
N THR A 384 1.51 22.11 11.45
CA THR A 384 2.23 20.83 11.37
C THR A 384 2.30 20.13 12.73
N GLY A 385 1.95 18.84 12.73
CA GLY A 385 1.91 18.01 13.93
C GLY A 385 0.69 18.23 14.81
N MET A 386 -0.31 19.01 14.35
CA MET A 386 -1.61 19.06 15.00
C MET A 386 -2.35 17.75 14.78
N ILE A 387 -2.87 17.18 15.86
CA ILE A 387 -3.74 16.01 15.84
C ILE A 387 -5.19 16.51 15.79
N VAL A 388 -5.92 16.13 14.75
CA VAL A 388 -7.32 16.50 14.56
C VAL A 388 -8.18 15.26 14.62
N THR A 389 -9.05 15.16 15.64
CA THR A 389 -10.04 14.09 15.71
C THR A 389 -11.40 14.58 15.26
N LEU A 390 -12.09 13.78 14.45
CA LEU A 390 -13.51 13.95 14.14
C LEU A 390 -14.30 12.83 14.80
N ILE A 391 -15.33 13.16 15.54
CA ILE A 391 -16.20 12.22 16.25
C ILE A 391 -17.68 12.53 16.00
N GLU A 392 -18.51 11.50 15.77
CA GLU A 392 -19.95 11.69 15.52
C GLU A 392 -20.79 11.85 16.79
N ARG A 393 -20.36 11.23 17.90
CA ARG A 393 -21.13 11.24 19.15
C ARG A 393 -20.70 12.39 20.05
N PRO A 394 -21.64 13.23 20.54
CA PRO A 394 -21.35 14.18 21.60
C PRO A 394 -21.20 13.48 22.95
N THR A 395 -20.69 14.20 23.95
CA THR A 395 -20.51 13.71 25.34
C THR A 395 -21.78 13.10 25.90
N ALA A 396 -22.94 13.65 25.61
CA ALA A 396 -24.24 13.14 26.06
C ALA A 396 -24.56 11.72 25.52
N LEU A 397 -23.87 11.27 24.47
CA LEU A 397 -24.02 9.95 23.84
C LEU A 397 -22.77 9.06 24.01
N GLY A 398 -21.87 9.41 24.93
CA GLY A 398 -20.66 8.66 25.23
C GLY A 398 -19.48 8.94 24.29
N GLY A 399 -19.54 10.00 23.50
CA GLY A 399 -18.44 10.54 22.71
C GLY A 399 -17.85 11.80 23.33
N LEU A 400 -17.48 12.79 22.51
CA LEU A 400 -16.91 14.08 22.91
C LEU A 400 -17.57 15.25 22.17
N ASP A 401 -17.72 16.35 22.88
CA ASP A 401 -18.07 17.64 22.27
C ASP A 401 -16.82 18.28 21.63
N THR A 402 -17.04 19.29 20.77
CA THR A 402 -15.95 20.04 20.15
C THR A 402 -15.04 20.69 21.20
N ASP A 403 -13.74 20.51 21.03
CA ASP A 403 -12.69 21.18 21.81
C ASP A 403 -11.57 21.65 20.85
N LEU A 404 -11.40 22.94 20.73
CA LEU A 404 -10.41 23.59 19.86
C LEU A 404 -9.23 24.19 20.66
N SER A 405 -9.02 23.74 21.89
CA SER A 405 -8.01 24.30 22.82
C SER A 405 -6.57 23.86 22.47
N TYR A 406 -6.13 24.14 21.26
CA TYR A 406 -4.77 23.86 20.80
C TYR A 406 -3.75 24.82 21.42
N ASN A 407 -2.63 24.27 21.95
CA ASN A 407 -1.50 25.06 22.45
C ASN A 407 -0.17 24.29 22.33
N SER A 408 0.51 24.44 21.20
CA SER A 408 1.79 23.78 20.93
C SER A 408 2.90 24.15 21.94
N ALA A 409 2.85 25.35 22.53
CA ALA A 409 3.85 25.78 23.51
C ALA A 409 3.77 25.02 24.85
N THR A 410 2.61 24.48 25.18
CA THR A 410 2.41 23.61 26.36
C THR A 410 2.48 22.13 26.02
N GLY A 411 2.71 21.78 24.75
CA GLY A 411 2.71 20.40 24.24
C GLY A 411 1.32 19.86 23.91
N ASP A 412 0.30 20.68 24.01
CA ASP A 412 -1.06 20.35 23.59
C ASP A 412 -1.18 20.53 22.08
N ARG A 413 -1.18 19.40 21.37
CA ARG A 413 -1.25 19.35 19.90
C ARG A 413 -2.57 18.81 19.37
N TRP A 414 -3.54 18.61 20.23
CA TRP A 414 -4.78 17.96 19.90
C TRP A 414 -5.96 18.92 19.86
N VAL A 415 -6.85 18.72 18.90
CA VAL A 415 -8.17 19.31 18.81
C VAL A 415 -9.21 18.24 18.48
N ASN A 416 -10.40 18.38 19.03
CA ASN A 416 -11.52 17.51 18.75
C ASN A 416 -12.65 18.27 18.08
N VAL A 417 -13.16 17.77 16.98
CA VAL A 417 -14.32 18.31 16.25
C VAL A 417 -15.45 17.29 16.29
N ASN A 418 -16.57 17.67 16.90
CA ASN A 418 -17.79 16.89 16.78
C ASN A 418 -18.43 17.16 15.42
N SER A 419 -18.71 16.12 14.63
CA SER A 419 -19.26 16.26 13.28
C SER A 419 -20.70 16.83 13.26
N ARG A 420 -21.35 16.92 14.42
CA ARG A 420 -22.65 17.59 14.58
C ARG A 420 -22.53 19.08 14.90
N ASP A 421 -21.31 19.58 15.08
CA ASP A 421 -21.06 21.02 15.20
C ASP A 421 -21.11 21.68 13.82
N ILE A 422 -22.28 22.21 13.50
CA ILE A 422 -22.54 22.84 12.19
C ILE A 422 -21.70 24.09 11.92
N SER A 423 -21.05 24.64 12.94
CA SER A 423 -20.11 25.74 12.75
C SER A 423 -18.78 25.27 12.13
N LEU A 424 -18.42 23.99 12.32
CA LEU A 424 -17.18 23.39 11.81
C LEU A 424 -17.41 22.37 10.69
N VAL A 425 -18.51 21.62 10.73
CA VAL A 425 -18.89 20.65 9.70
C VAL A 425 -20.16 21.14 9.03
N SER A 426 -20.05 21.61 7.80
CA SER A 426 -21.19 22.20 7.08
C SER A 426 -22.20 21.15 6.62
N GLN A 427 -21.74 19.93 6.32
CA GLN A 427 -22.59 18.85 5.82
C GLN A 427 -21.97 17.47 6.06
N THR A 428 -22.82 16.49 6.32
CA THR A 428 -22.48 15.06 6.17
C THR A 428 -23.51 14.39 5.26
N THR A 429 -23.05 13.48 4.42
CA THR A 429 -23.90 12.66 3.55
C THR A 429 -23.53 11.19 3.72
N SER A 430 -24.47 10.28 3.48
CA SER A 430 -24.19 8.86 3.48
C SER A 430 -25.23 8.11 2.64
N THR A 431 -24.79 7.01 2.00
CA THR A 431 -25.68 6.03 1.36
C THR A 431 -26.30 5.05 2.38
N LYS A 432 -25.83 5.07 3.63
CA LYS A 432 -26.31 4.20 4.70
C LYS A 432 -27.75 4.54 5.07
N ALA A 433 -28.59 3.54 5.18
CA ALA A 433 -29.99 3.73 5.56
C ALA A 433 -30.10 4.32 6.98
N GLY A 434 -30.97 5.34 7.14
CA GLY A 434 -31.19 5.99 8.43
C GLY A 434 -30.13 7.07 8.78
N HIS A 435 -29.31 7.49 7.83
CA HIS A 435 -28.35 8.58 8.03
C HIS A 435 -29.02 9.84 8.61
N VAL A 436 -28.37 10.40 9.60
CA VAL A 436 -28.77 11.67 10.24
C VAL A 436 -27.62 12.67 10.02
N SER A 437 -27.95 13.95 9.83
CA SER A 437 -26.95 15.02 9.69
C SER A 437 -25.98 15.02 10.87
N GLY A 438 -24.70 15.05 10.59
CA GLY A 438 -23.60 14.93 11.55
C GLY A 438 -23.11 13.49 11.74
N ASP A 439 -23.78 12.47 11.21
CA ASP A 439 -23.29 11.11 11.26
C ASP A 439 -22.32 10.80 10.11
N PHE A 440 -21.36 9.93 10.39
CA PHE A 440 -20.52 9.28 9.40
C PHE A 440 -20.26 7.84 9.86
N THR A 441 -19.56 7.04 9.09
CA THR A 441 -19.28 5.65 9.48
C THR A 441 -17.78 5.41 9.45
N THR A 442 -17.29 4.77 10.51
CA THR A 442 -16.07 3.97 10.52
C THR A 442 -16.44 2.52 10.78
N SER A 443 -15.66 1.58 10.25
CA SER A 443 -16.04 0.17 10.29
C SER A 443 -14.80 -0.72 10.23
N ASN A 444 -14.96 -1.97 10.61
CA ASN A 444 -14.00 -3.04 10.42
C ASN A 444 -14.13 -3.72 9.03
N ASP A 445 -15.02 -3.25 8.17
CA ASP A 445 -15.34 -3.88 6.88
C ASP A 445 -14.80 -3.03 5.72
N ASN A 446 -13.51 -3.19 5.38
CA ASN A 446 -12.85 -2.51 4.25
C ASN A 446 -13.06 -0.98 4.25
N TRP A 447 -12.97 -0.35 5.41
CA TRP A 447 -13.15 1.08 5.52
C TRP A 447 -11.94 1.86 5.01
N SER A 448 -12.20 2.94 4.28
CA SER A 448 -11.17 3.86 3.81
C SER A 448 -11.70 5.29 3.68
N ILE A 449 -10.77 6.25 3.63
CA ILE A 449 -11.07 7.67 3.48
C ILE A 449 -10.10 8.35 2.52
N GLU A 450 -10.63 9.24 1.69
CA GLU A 450 -9.90 10.14 0.79
C GLU A 450 -10.26 11.59 1.13
N ILE A 451 -9.31 12.50 1.10
CA ILE A 451 -9.56 13.91 1.43
C ILE A 451 -9.24 14.77 0.21
N ARG A 452 -10.18 15.63 -0.13
CA ARG A 452 -10.08 16.57 -1.26
C ARG A 452 -10.32 17.99 -0.79
N ASP A 453 -9.62 18.94 -1.40
CA ASP A 453 -9.87 20.37 -1.17
C ASP A 453 -11.18 20.85 -1.82
N GLN A 454 -11.51 22.11 -1.61
CA GLN A 454 -12.71 22.71 -2.20
C GLN A 454 -12.70 22.74 -3.74
N SER A 455 -11.51 22.68 -4.36
CA SER A 455 -11.31 22.58 -5.81
C SER A 455 -11.35 21.14 -6.32
N ASN A 456 -11.64 20.17 -5.43
CA ASN A 456 -11.69 18.74 -5.69
C ASN A 456 -10.32 18.09 -6.01
N ILE A 457 -9.22 18.77 -5.65
CA ILE A 457 -7.86 18.21 -5.73
C ILE A 457 -7.64 17.27 -4.54
N VAL A 458 -7.08 16.09 -4.78
CA VAL A 458 -6.73 15.13 -3.72
C VAL A 458 -5.60 15.73 -2.87
N ARG A 459 -5.82 15.82 -1.56
CA ARG A 459 -4.88 16.30 -0.55
C ARG A 459 -4.42 15.22 0.42
N MET A 460 -5.19 14.18 0.56
CA MET A 460 -4.81 12.92 1.16
C MET A 460 -5.41 11.83 0.29
N ALA A 461 -4.56 11.02 -0.28
CA ALA A 461 -4.95 9.83 -1.02
C ALA A 461 -5.70 8.85 -0.11
N ARG A 462 -6.44 7.94 -0.70
CA ARG A 462 -7.23 6.94 0.03
C ARG A 462 -6.35 6.15 1.00
N GLN A 463 -6.66 6.21 2.28
CA GLN A 463 -5.99 5.50 3.37
C GLN A 463 -7.02 4.70 4.18
N GLY A 464 -6.57 3.66 4.90
CA GLY A 464 -7.40 2.74 5.65
C GLY A 464 -7.48 1.35 5.00
N GLU A 465 -8.03 0.37 5.69
CA GLU A 465 -8.08 -1.05 5.27
C GLU A 465 -8.71 -1.26 3.89
N GLY A 466 -9.68 -0.46 3.50
CA GLY A 466 -10.32 -0.51 2.19
C GLY A 466 -9.53 0.18 1.07
N SER A 467 -8.31 0.64 1.32
CA SER A 467 -7.43 1.15 0.26
C SER A 467 -6.74 0.00 -0.47
N PRO A 468 -6.63 0.04 -1.80
CA PRO A 468 -5.93 -1.00 -2.57
C PRO A 468 -4.47 -1.22 -2.15
N SER A 469 -3.81 -0.17 -1.65
CA SER A 469 -2.41 -0.21 -1.21
C SER A 469 -2.27 -0.35 0.31
N TYR A 470 -3.32 -0.72 1.01
CA TYR A 470 -3.26 -0.85 2.46
C TYR A 470 -2.19 -1.86 2.89
N ASN A 471 -1.35 -1.44 3.82
CA ASN A 471 -0.31 -2.27 4.41
C ASN A 471 -0.58 -2.38 5.91
N GLY A 472 -1.19 -3.47 6.34
CA GLY A 472 -1.56 -3.66 7.73
C GLY A 472 -2.29 -4.96 8.01
N GLY A 473 -2.64 -5.17 9.28
CA GLY A 473 -3.50 -6.27 9.70
C GLY A 473 -4.97 -6.02 9.37
N LYS A 474 -5.75 -7.08 9.25
CA LYS A 474 -7.20 -6.98 9.11
C LYS A 474 -7.81 -6.43 10.40
N ILE A 475 -8.64 -5.40 10.27
CA ILE A 475 -9.37 -4.83 11.38
C ILE A 475 -10.59 -5.70 11.69
N ASN A 476 -10.80 -6.05 12.93
CA ASN A 476 -12.02 -6.73 13.37
C ASN A 476 -12.95 -5.80 14.18
N ALA A 477 -14.14 -6.27 14.50
CA ALA A 477 -15.18 -5.49 15.17
C ALA A 477 -14.85 -5.06 16.62
N GLU A 478 -13.67 -5.35 17.11
CA GLU A 478 -13.19 -5.05 18.46
C GLU A 478 -11.89 -4.24 18.43
N ASP A 479 -11.44 -3.82 17.23
CA ASP A 479 -10.15 -3.18 17.01
C ASP A 479 -10.27 -1.73 16.58
N VAL A 480 -9.18 -1.01 16.73
CA VAL A 480 -8.92 0.27 16.06
C VAL A 480 -7.79 0.08 15.04
N CYS A 481 -7.87 0.78 13.93
CA CYS A 481 -6.77 0.85 12.96
C CYS A 481 -5.87 2.02 13.32
N ARG A 482 -4.57 1.80 13.34
CA ARG A 482 -3.61 2.79 13.80
C ARG A 482 -2.35 2.80 12.94
N LEU A 483 -1.89 3.99 12.57
CA LEU A 483 -0.60 4.16 11.93
C LEU A 483 0.52 3.78 12.91
N ARG A 484 1.38 2.84 12.50
CA ARG A 484 2.39 2.21 13.33
C ARG A 484 3.80 2.57 12.89
N GLN A 485 4.01 3.84 12.62
CA GLN A 485 5.31 4.41 12.27
C GLN A 485 5.39 5.86 12.71
N ASP A 486 6.59 6.40 12.73
CA ASP A 486 6.82 7.83 12.95
C ASP A 486 6.25 8.63 11.77
N LEU A 487 5.72 9.81 12.10
CA LEU A 487 5.14 10.68 11.08
C LEU A 487 6.24 11.36 10.26
N THR A 488 6.05 11.32 8.97
CA THR A 488 6.88 12.00 7.98
C THR A 488 5.99 12.69 6.96
N THR A 489 6.59 13.42 6.02
CA THR A 489 5.88 14.06 4.91
C THR A 489 5.32 13.07 3.88
N ASN A 490 5.63 11.78 4.02
CA ASN A 490 5.34 10.72 3.04
C ASN A 490 4.46 9.60 3.63
N VAL A 491 3.52 9.93 4.51
CA VAL A 491 2.55 8.93 5.02
C VAL A 491 1.45 8.73 3.99
N ASP A 492 1.28 7.51 3.53
CA ASP A 492 0.25 7.11 2.57
C ASP A 492 -0.39 5.75 2.92
N ALA A 493 -1.22 5.20 2.05
CA ALA A 493 -1.88 3.91 2.28
C ALA A 493 -0.92 2.72 2.35
N SER A 494 0.29 2.85 1.77
CA SER A 494 1.34 1.83 1.87
C SER A 494 2.16 1.92 3.15
N SER A 495 1.94 2.96 3.96
CA SER A 495 2.53 3.11 5.29
C SER A 495 2.03 2.00 6.22
N MET A 496 2.82 1.71 7.24
CA MET A 496 2.53 0.61 8.16
C MET A 496 1.34 0.94 9.07
N PHE A 497 0.21 0.32 8.82
CA PHE A 497 -0.95 0.33 9.70
C PHE A 497 -1.05 -0.98 10.48
N ASP A 498 -1.68 -0.94 11.64
CA ASP A 498 -1.87 -2.11 12.50
C ASP A 498 -3.28 -2.12 13.07
N ASP A 499 -3.84 -3.32 13.20
CA ASP A 499 -4.97 -3.56 14.05
C ASP A 499 -4.53 -3.44 15.52
N SER A 500 -5.12 -2.54 16.26
CA SER A 500 -4.81 -2.34 17.67
C SER A 500 -6.00 -2.81 18.51
N GLY A 501 -6.16 -4.15 18.57
CA GLY A 501 -7.25 -4.78 19.29
C GLY A 501 -7.36 -4.36 20.75
N ASP A 502 -6.23 -4.04 21.35
CA ASP A 502 -6.14 -3.89 22.81
C ASP A 502 -6.02 -2.44 23.30
N SER A 503 -5.84 -1.45 22.41
CA SER A 503 -5.62 -0.08 22.87
C SER A 503 -5.93 0.95 21.79
N SER A 504 -6.38 2.11 22.21
CA SER A 504 -6.49 3.31 21.40
C SER A 504 -5.60 4.41 21.97
N THR A 505 -5.16 5.29 21.10
CA THR A 505 -4.35 6.46 21.45
C THR A 505 -5.05 7.77 21.11
N PHE A 506 -6.35 7.73 20.97
CA PHE A 506 -7.21 8.86 20.61
C PHE A 506 -6.74 10.22 21.17
N GLY A 507 -6.49 11.18 20.30
CA GLY A 507 -6.00 12.52 20.64
C GLY A 507 -4.54 12.57 21.08
N ARG A 508 -3.75 11.53 20.83
CA ARG A 508 -2.34 11.44 21.25
C ARG A 508 -1.48 10.77 20.18
N ALA A 509 -0.16 10.92 20.30
CA ALA A 509 0.79 10.15 19.50
C ALA A 509 0.58 8.64 19.71
N ASN A 510 0.54 7.90 18.62
CA ASN A 510 0.33 6.46 18.64
C ASN A 510 1.42 5.73 19.42
N THR A 511 1.07 4.59 20.00
CA THR A 511 2.02 3.70 20.66
C THR A 511 1.86 2.28 20.13
N TRP A 512 2.96 1.55 19.97
CA TRP A 512 2.95 0.15 19.56
C TRP A 512 4.07 -0.64 20.24
N LYS A 513 3.96 -1.95 20.16
CA LYS A 513 5.00 -2.85 20.69
C LYS A 513 5.92 -3.31 19.57
N LEU A 514 7.22 -3.18 19.77
CA LEU A 514 8.21 -3.73 18.85
C LEU A 514 8.30 -5.25 19.00
N CYS A 515 8.33 -5.95 17.88
CA CYS A 515 8.61 -7.39 17.83
C CYS A 515 10.13 -7.64 17.71
N PRO A 516 10.66 -8.65 18.41
CA PRO A 516 10.04 -9.51 19.43
C PRO A 516 10.17 -8.99 20.86
N SER A 517 10.72 -7.80 21.06
CA SER A 517 11.13 -7.30 22.39
C SER A 517 9.96 -6.90 23.30
N ASN A 518 8.75 -6.75 22.77
CA ASN A 518 7.60 -6.16 23.45
C ASN A 518 7.85 -4.73 24.01
N ALA A 519 8.94 -4.08 23.62
CA ALA A 519 9.20 -2.70 23.99
C ALA A 519 8.12 -1.79 23.40
N VAL A 520 7.52 -0.94 24.23
CA VAL A 520 6.56 0.06 23.78
C VAL A 520 7.32 1.21 23.14
N VAL A 521 6.95 1.53 21.90
CA VAL A 521 7.42 2.72 21.16
C VAL A 521 6.28 3.72 21.10
N THR A 522 6.61 4.99 21.22
CA THR A 522 5.68 6.10 21.00
C THR A 522 6.04 6.77 19.69
N GLN A 523 5.04 7.02 18.86
CA GLN A 523 5.16 7.72 17.59
C GLN A 523 5.88 9.05 17.78
N SER A 524 6.90 9.30 16.96
CA SER A 524 7.66 10.54 16.97
C SER A 524 7.16 11.49 15.88
N PHE A 525 6.96 12.72 16.27
CA PHE A 525 6.69 13.82 15.34
C PHE A 525 7.97 14.62 15.04
N ALA A 526 9.12 14.20 15.56
CA ALA A 526 10.36 14.97 15.47
C ALA A 526 10.81 15.20 14.03
N VAL A 527 10.70 14.18 13.17
CA VAL A 527 11.05 14.30 11.75
C VAL A 527 10.09 15.25 11.05
N LEU A 528 8.80 15.09 11.27
CA LEU A 528 7.76 15.94 10.71
C LEU A 528 7.95 17.41 11.12
N LEU A 529 8.20 17.65 12.41
CA LEU A 529 8.38 19.02 12.95
C LEU A 529 9.73 19.65 12.54
N ALA A 530 10.75 18.84 12.23
CA ALA A 530 12.06 19.32 11.80
C ALA A 530 12.16 19.49 10.29
N SER A 531 11.47 18.66 9.53
CA SER A 531 11.49 18.73 8.06
C SER A 531 10.49 19.74 7.52
N GLY A 532 9.50 20.13 8.35
CA GLY A 532 8.34 20.92 7.96
C GLY A 532 7.91 20.65 6.50
N CYS A 533 6.68 20.32 6.21
CA CYS A 533 6.19 20.74 4.90
C CYS A 533 6.08 22.26 4.90
N ASP A 534 7.12 22.87 5.45
CA ASP A 534 7.42 24.26 5.28
C ASP A 534 7.93 24.42 3.89
N ALA A 535 7.12 25.01 3.22
CA ALA A 535 7.25 25.48 1.88
C ALA A 535 6.86 24.44 0.84
N PRO A 536 5.86 24.73 0.05
CA PRO A 536 6.11 24.71 -1.36
C PRO A 536 7.55 25.19 -1.50
N VAL A 537 8.41 24.50 -2.26
CA VAL A 537 9.71 25.02 -2.70
C VAL A 537 9.55 26.52 -2.80
N SER A 538 10.19 27.28 -1.92
CA SER A 538 9.87 28.69 -1.73
C SER A 538 9.84 29.31 -3.12
N ASN A 539 8.61 29.49 -3.64
CA ASN A 539 8.49 30.21 -4.91
C ASN A 539 9.17 31.53 -4.61
N PRO A 540 10.32 31.84 -5.20
CA PRO A 540 11.04 33.06 -4.86
C PRO A 540 10.16 34.29 -4.98
N SER A 541 9.01 34.14 -5.66
CA SER A 541 8.00 35.16 -5.86
C SER A 541 6.96 35.24 -4.73
N ASP A 542 6.88 34.27 -3.84
CA ASP A 542 6.10 34.32 -2.61
C ASP A 542 6.93 35.03 -1.54
N LEU A 543 6.84 36.33 -1.54
CA LEU A 543 7.70 37.22 -0.74
C LEU A 543 7.24 37.35 0.71
N ASN A 544 5.99 37.03 1.00
CA ASN A 544 5.44 37.06 2.36
C ASN A 544 5.41 35.64 3.01
N GLY A 545 5.69 34.56 2.23
CA GLY A 545 5.74 33.20 2.73
C GLY A 545 4.36 32.60 3.04
N ASP A 546 3.27 33.11 2.45
CA ASP A 546 1.92 32.63 2.71
C ASP A 546 1.49 31.46 1.78
N GLY A 547 2.40 30.98 0.94
CA GLY A 547 2.16 29.89 -0.01
C GLY A 547 1.46 30.32 -1.29
N ARG A 548 1.21 31.61 -1.51
CA ARG A 548 0.55 32.14 -2.70
C ARG A 548 1.32 33.33 -3.26
N VAL A 549 1.41 33.40 -4.57
CA VAL A 549 1.93 34.58 -5.26
C VAL A 549 0.75 35.46 -5.71
N ASN A 550 0.53 36.54 -5.01
CA ASN A 550 -0.66 37.39 -5.18
C ASN A 550 -0.35 38.89 -5.01
N GLY A 551 -1.38 39.70 -4.81
CA GLY A 551 -1.23 41.15 -4.63
C GLY A 551 -0.43 41.60 -3.40
N ALA A 552 -0.32 40.73 -2.37
CA ALA A 552 0.50 41.03 -1.19
C ALA A 552 2.00 40.98 -1.54
N ASP A 553 2.42 39.96 -2.29
CA ASP A 553 3.81 39.81 -2.76
C ASP A 553 4.19 40.90 -3.74
N LEU A 554 3.27 41.22 -4.64
CA LEU A 554 3.46 42.36 -5.53
C LEU A 554 3.71 43.64 -4.73
N GLY A 555 2.97 43.85 -3.64
CA GLY A 555 3.18 44.99 -2.74
C GLY A 555 4.57 45.02 -2.11
N ILE A 556 5.08 43.84 -1.68
CA ILE A 556 6.42 43.68 -1.11
C ILE A 556 7.48 43.95 -2.20
N LEU A 557 7.32 43.35 -3.39
CA LEU A 557 8.24 43.57 -4.50
C LEU A 557 8.33 45.05 -4.87
N LEU A 558 7.21 45.72 -4.99
CA LEU A 558 7.17 47.14 -5.29
C LEU A 558 7.78 48.01 -4.17
N GLY A 559 7.67 47.55 -2.92
CA GLY A 559 8.33 48.18 -1.76
C GLY A 559 9.86 48.08 -1.80
N GLY A 560 10.40 47.06 -2.44
CA GLY A 560 11.84 46.84 -2.67
C GLY A 560 12.37 47.38 -3.99
N TRP A 561 11.60 48.13 -4.75
CA TRP A 561 11.98 48.61 -6.08
C TRP A 561 13.27 49.46 -6.09
N ASN A 562 14.15 49.17 -7.04
CA ASN A 562 15.50 49.75 -7.17
C ASN A 562 16.45 49.40 -6.00
N SER A 563 16.17 48.35 -5.21
CA SER A 563 17.08 47.88 -4.18
C SER A 563 17.55 46.46 -4.47
N ALA A 564 18.68 46.07 -3.90
CA ALA A 564 19.09 44.68 -3.81
C ALA A 564 18.45 44.06 -2.56
N GLY A 565 18.08 42.75 -2.62
CA GLY A 565 17.54 42.07 -1.45
C GLY A 565 16.57 40.93 -1.83
N PRO A 566 15.68 40.53 -0.92
CA PRO A 566 14.75 39.42 -1.16
C PRO A 566 13.82 39.61 -2.36
N THR A 567 13.59 40.85 -2.78
CA THR A 567 12.76 41.21 -3.92
C THR A 567 13.46 41.18 -5.28
N ASP A 568 14.78 41.02 -5.27
CA ASP A 568 15.61 40.77 -6.46
C ASP A 568 15.57 39.26 -6.80
N LEU A 569 14.53 38.85 -7.53
CA LEU A 569 14.20 37.46 -7.78
C LEU A 569 15.15 36.81 -8.79
N ASN A 570 15.69 37.60 -9.74
CA ASN A 570 16.66 37.11 -10.73
C ASN A 570 18.12 37.24 -10.24
N ARG A 571 18.36 37.88 -9.07
CA ARG A 571 19.67 38.06 -8.42
C ARG A 571 20.67 38.87 -9.29
N ASP A 572 20.18 39.84 -10.06
CA ASP A 572 21.02 40.73 -10.85
C ASP A 572 21.53 41.94 -10.05
N GLY A 573 21.13 42.06 -8.78
CA GLY A 573 21.53 43.10 -7.84
C GLY A 573 20.53 44.25 -7.74
N THR A 574 19.39 44.20 -8.45
CA THR A 574 18.42 45.30 -8.46
C THR A 574 17.00 44.84 -8.72
N THR A 575 16.08 45.03 -7.77
CA THR A 575 14.66 44.76 -7.99
C THR A 575 14.09 45.70 -9.06
N ASN A 576 13.60 45.14 -10.15
CA ASN A 576 13.15 45.90 -11.32
C ASN A 576 12.03 45.19 -12.11
N GLY A 577 11.81 45.55 -13.37
CA GLY A 577 10.78 44.99 -14.21
C GLY A 577 11.00 43.50 -14.57
N ALA A 578 12.23 42.98 -14.51
CA ALA A 578 12.51 41.59 -14.73
C ALA A 578 12.00 40.72 -13.57
N ASP A 579 12.18 41.21 -12.32
CA ASP A 579 11.69 40.53 -11.11
C ASP A 579 10.16 40.56 -11.05
N LEU A 580 9.55 41.67 -11.44
CA LEU A 580 8.12 41.76 -11.59
C LEU A 580 7.58 40.74 -12.62
N GLY A 581 8.31 40.53 -13.71
CA GLY A 581 7.96 39.54 -14.71
C GLY A 581 8.01 38.12 -14.14
N ILE A 582 8.98 37.77 -13.30
CA ILE A 582 9.10 36.49 -12.60
C ILE A 582 7.93 36.31 -11.63
N LEU A 583 7.64 37.32 -10.81
CA LEU A 583 6.51 37.29 -9.87
C LEU A 583 5.18 37.07 -10.59
N LEU A 584 4.91 37.83 -11.66
CA LEU A 584 3.68 37.70 -12.42
C LEU A 584 3.57 36.35 -13.16
N GLY A 585 4.72 35.77 -13.57
CA GLY A 585 4.76 34.44 -14.16
C GLY A 585 4.47 33.31 -13.18
N SER A 586 4.56 33.58 -11.88
CA SER A 586 4.31 32.66 -10.77
C SER A 586 2.97 32.92 -10.08
N TRP A 587 2.14 33.82 -10.62
CA TRP A 587 0.88 34.25 -9.99
C TRP A 587 -0.13 33.11 -9.88
N ASN A 588 -0.65 32.81 -8.68
CA ASN A 588 -1.59 31.72 -8.42
C ASN A 588 -2.77 32.13 -7.51
#